data_5d98200c611580b8cc65d33a173aa7e5
#
_entry.id   5d98200c611580b8cc65d33a173aa7e5
#
_cell.length_a   1.000
_cell.length_b   1.000
_cell.length_c   1.000
_cell.angle_alpha   90.00
_cell.angle_beta   90.00
_cell.angle_gamma   90.00
#
_symmetry.space_group_name_H-M   'P 1'
#
loop_
_entity.id
_entity.type
_entity.pdbx_description
1 polymer ?
#
loop_
_entity_poly.entity_id
_entity_poly.type
_entity_poly.pdbx_seq_one_letter_code
_entity_poly.pdbx_strand_id
1 'polypeptide(L)'
;ATSKAPLSESFGRWSNLKFVLIALFGGVAGQAVIGYTGQFYTLFYLERIADVDPATSNILLVIALIIATPTFVFFGWLSDKIGRKKIIMTACVMAALTLFPLFKALTYAANPDYAQAIRKTPVTVVANPDECSFQFDPIGKNTFDETSCDIAKAYLARNGINYENARA
;
A
#
# COMPACT_ATOMS: atom_id res chain seq x y z
N ALA A 1 25.96 21.47 -23.09
CA ALA A 1 25.02 22.47 -23.60
C ALA A 1 23.92 22.67 -22.55
N THR A 2 23.90 23.86 -21.93
CA THR A 2 22.84 24.24 -20.99
C THR A 2 21.64 24.72 -21.78
N SER A 3 20.48 24.07 -21.61
CA SER A 3 19.23 24.47 -22.24
C SER A 3 18.78 25.84 -21.67
N LYS A 4 18.37 26.75 -22.58
CA LYS A 4 17.87 28.09 -22.18
C LYS A 4 16.43 28.05 -21.67
N ALA A 5 15.67 26.97 -21.93
CA ALA A 5 14.29 26.79 -21.53
C ALA A 5 13.98 25.30 -21.26
N PRO A 6 14.49 24.70 -20.14
CA PRO A 6 14.42 23.27 -19.90
C PRO A 6 12.98 22.73 -19.81
N LEU A 7 12.03 23.52 -19.30
CA LEU A 7 10.63 23.12 -19.20
C LEU A 7 9.96 23.03 -20.59
N SER A 8 10.13 24.05 -21.43
CA SER A 8 9.51 24.02 -22.78
C SER A 8 10.15 22.97 -23.69
N GLU A 9 11.43 22.64 -23.52
CA GLU A 9 12.07 21.54 -24.23
C GLU A 9 11.62 20.16 -23.74
N SER A 10 11.36 19.99 -22.45
CA SER A 10 10.89 18.73 -21.88
C SER A 10 9.45 18.42 -22.23
N PHE A 11 8.56 19.41 -22.19
CA PHE A 11 7.13 19.23 -22.42
C PHE A 11 6.67 19.60 -23.85
N GLY A 12 7.38 20.48 -24.55
CA GLY A 12 7.01 20.96 -25.88
C GLY A 12 7.36 20.01 -27.03
N ARG A 13 8.22 19.01 -26.82
CA ARG A 13 8.59 18.03 -27.84
C ARG A 13 8.12 16.63 -27.45
N TRP A 14 7.33 15.98 -28.31
CA TRP A 14 6.81 14.63 -28.05
C TRP A 14 7.90 13.59 -27.74
N SER A 15 9.05 13.68 -28.41
CA SER A 15 10.18 12.78 -28.13
C SER A 15 10.72 12.88 -26.69
N ASN A 16 10.69 14.06 -26.09
CA ASN A 16 11.13 14.29 -24.71
C ASN A 16 9.98 14.02 -23.73
N LEU A 17 8.76 14.43 -24.07
CA LEU A 17 7.56 14.23 -23.26
C LEU A 17 7.33 12.75 -22.95
N LYS A 18 7.51 11.84 -23.90
CA LYS A 18 7.37 10.40 -23.64
C LYS A 18 8.33 9.90 -22.56
N PHE A 19 9.57 10.40 -22.50
CA PHE A 19 10.52 10.02 -21.44
C PHE A 19 10.13 10.59 -20.09
N VAL A 20 9.59 11.80 -20.07
CA VAL A 20 9.03 12.42 -18.83
C VAL A 20 7.85 11.60 -18.32
N LEU A 21 6.93 11.19 -19.21
CA LEU A 21 5.78 10.36 -18.81
C LEU A 21 6.21 8.96 -18.33
N ILE A 22 7.14 8.32 -19.02
CA ILE A 22 7.69 7.02 -18.57
C ILE A 22 8.37 7.16 -17.21
N ALA A 23 9.15 8.21 -16.97
CA ALA A 23 9.79 8.45 -15.67
C ALA A 23 8.75 8.73 -14.59
N LEU A 24 7.72 9.53 -14.87
CA LEU A 24 6.67 9.89 -13.95
C LEU A 24 5.82 8.68 -13.57
N PHE A 25 5.26 7.98 -14.55
CA PHE A 25 4.36 6.84 -14.30
C PHE A 25 5.11 5.54 -13.98
N GLY A 26 6.30 5.32 -14.54
CA GLY A 26 7.08 4.11 -14.30
C GLY A 26 7.96 4.16 -13.04
N GLY A 27 8.53 5.34 -12.74
CA GLY A 27 9.43 5.50 -11.59
C GLY A 27 8.74 6.10 -10.38
N VAL A 28 8.16 7.28 -10.54
CA VAL A 28 7.58 8.05 -9.42
C VAL A 28 6.32 7.39 -8.87
N ALA A 29 5.43 6.86 -9.73
CA ALA A 29 4.21 6.23 -9.27
C ALA A 29 4.47 4.99 -8.41
N GLY A 30 5.40 4.12 -8.83
CA GLY A 30 5.79 2.94 -8.03
C GLY A 30 6.36 3.33 -6.67
N GLN A 31 7.22 4.34 -6.63
CA GLN A 31 7.80 4.86 -5.39
C GLN A 31 6.72 5.49 -4.48
N ALA A 32 5.78 6.22 -5.05
CA ALA A 32 4.69 6.82 -4.29
C ALA A 32 3.80 5.75 -3.64
N VAL A 33 3.41 4.70 -4.37
CA VAL A 33 2.62 3.59 -3.81
C VAL A 33 3.34 2.93 -2.65
N ILE A 34 4.63 2.61 -2.78
CA ILE A 34 5.42 1.99 -1.70
C ILE A 34 5.50 2.91 -0.48
N GLY A 35 5.77 4.22 -0.68
CA GLY A 35 5.87 5.20 0.39
C GLY A 35 4.55 5.38 1.14
N TYR A 36 3.44 5.54 0.43
CA TYR A 36 2.12 5.68 1.06
C TYR A 36 1.69 4.39 1.77
N THR A 37 1.95 3.22 1.21
CA THR A 37 1.67 1.94 1.87
C THR A 37 2.53 1.78 3.12
N GLY A 38 3.80 2.11 3.06
CA GLY A 38 4.71 1.98 4.21
C GLY A 38 4.42 2.94 5.37
N GLN A 39 3.87 4.11 5.10
CA GLN A 39 3.61 5.11 6.15
C GLN A 39 2.14 5.19 6.52
N PHE A 40 1.28 5.60 5.58
CA PHE A 40 -0.11 5.89 5.88
C PHE A 40 -0.98 4.64 6.03
N TYR A 41 -0.82 3.67 5.14
CA TYR A 41 -1.59 2.44 5.23
C TYR A 41 -1.18 1.62 6.46
N THR A 42 0.10 1.59 6.81
CA THR A 42 0.57 0.90 8.03
C THR A 42 -0.01 1.55 9.29
N LEU A 43 -0.04 2.89 9.37
CA LEU A 43 -0.66 3.60 10.48
C LEU A 43 -2.15 3.27 10.59
N PHE A 44 -2.88 3.39 9.49
CA PHE A 44 -4.30 3.03 9.42
C PHE A 44 -4.54 1.57 9.82
N TYR A 45 -3.68 0.66 9.37
CA TYR A 45 -3.77 -0.76 9.68
C TYR A 45 -3.60 -1.04 11.18
N LEU A 46 -2.61 -0.40 11.81
CA LEU A 46 -2.36 -0.54 13.25
C LEU A 46 -3.55 -0.05 14.08
N GLU A 47 -4.10 1.12 13.74
CA GLU A 47 -5.18 1.75 14.51
C GLU A 47 -6.55 1.11 14.28
N ARG A 48 -6.86 0.71 13.03
CA ARG A 48 -8.20 0.27 12.64
C ARG A 48 -8.39 -1.24 12.58
N ILE A 49 -7.32 -1.98 12.30
CA ILE A 49 -7.39 -3.43 12.09
C ILE A 49 -6.71 -4.16 13.25
N ALA A 50 -5.54 -3.74 13.66
CA ALA A 50 -4.81 -4.35 14.78
C ALA A 50 -5.24 -3.80 16.15
N ASP A 51 -6.11 -2.79 16.19
CA ASP A 51 -6.66 -2.15 17.41
C ASP A 51 -5.57 -1.67 18.39
N VAL A 52 -4.49 -1.09 17.82
CA VAL A 52 -3.40 -0.50 18.59
C VAL A 52 -3.74 0.94 18.93
N ASP A 53 -3.47 1.35 20.16
CA ASP A 53 -3.68 2.73 20.60
C ASP A 53 -2.99 3.75 19.68
N PRO A 54 -3.68 4.83 19.26
CA PRO A 54 -3.14 5.83 18.34
C PRO A 54 -1.84 6.48 18.80
N ALA A 55 -1.66 6.71 20.11
CA ALA A 55 -0.41 7.26 20.64
C ALA A 55 0.76 6.30 20.41
N THR A 56 0.55 5.01 20.67
CA THR A 56 1.53 3.95 20.44
C THR A 56 1.86 3.80 18.96
N SER A 57 0.87 3.81 18.09
CA SER A 57 1.04 3.71 16.64
C SER A 57 1.88 4.86 16.08
N ASN A 58 1.61 6.08 16.53
CA ASN A 58 2.37 7.27 16.13
C ASN A 58 3.82 7.21 16.63
N ILE A 59 4.07 6.77 17.86
CA ILE A 59 5.43 6.60 18.41
C ILE A 59 6.21 5.57 17.60
N LEU A 60 5.61 4.44 17.27
CA LEU A 60 6.22 3.40 16.43
C LEU A 60 6.58 3.95 15.04
N LEU A 61 5.70 4.75 14.44
CA LEU A 61 5.97 5.39 13.15
C LEU A 61 7.17 6.36 13.24
N VAL A 62 7.22 7.18 14.29
CA VAL A 62 8.35 8.12 14.50
C VAL A 62 9.66 7.36 14.67
N ILE A 63 9.69 6.30 15.46
CA ILE A 63 10.89 5.47 15.64
C ILE A 63 11.31 4.85 14.30
N ALA A 64 10.36 4.31 13.52
CA ALA A 64 10.63 3.75 12.21
C ALA A 64 11.23 4.79 11.24
N LEU A 65 10.73 6.03 11.24
CA LEU A 65 11.26 7.13 10.43
C LEU A 65 12.68 7.54 10.84
N ILE A 66 12.97 7.57 12.15
CA ILE A 66 14.32 7.84 12.67
C ILE A 66 15.31 6.78 12.16
N ILE A 67 14.94 5.51 12.19
CA ILE A 67 15.77 4.40 11.68
C ILE A 67 15.89 4.46 10.15
N ALA A 68 14.84 4.86 9.46
CA ALA A 68 14.81 4.96 8.00
C ALA A 68 15.68 6.13 7.47
N THR A 69 15.83 7.21 8.23
CA THR A 69 16.56 8.41 7.79
C THR A 69 18.01 8.13 7.35
N PRO A 70 18.87 7.46 8.12
CA PRO A 70 20.22 7.11 7.66
C PRO A 70 20.20 6.14 6.49
N THR A 71 19.18 5.30 6.39
CA THR A 71 19.00 4.37 5.28
C THR A 71 18.75 5.12 3.96
N PHE A 72 17.98 6.20 3.97
CA PHE A 72 17.78 7.05 2.79
C PHE A 72 19.10 7.66 2.29
N VAL A 73 19.95 8.15 3.20
CA VAL A 73 21.27 8.70 2.84
C VAL A 73 22.15 7.62 2.22
N PHE A 74 22.18 6.43 2.82
CA PHE A 74 22.96 5.31 2.32
C PHE A 74 22.52 4.88 0.91
N PHE A 75 21.22 4.67 0.69
CA PHE A 75 20.72 4.27 -0.63
C PHE A 75 20.78 5.41 -1.66
N GLY A 76 20.71 6.68 -1.23
CA GLY A 76 20.96 7.84 -2.09
C GLY A 76 22.39 7.79 -2.65
N TRP A 77 23.38 7.65 -1.78
CA TRP A 77 24.78 7.49 -2.17
C TRP A 77 25.03 6.25 -3.04
N LEU A 78 24.40 5.11 -2.70
CA LEU A 78 24.52 3.89 -3.48
C LEU A 78 23.92 4.05 -4.87
N SER A 79 22.81 4.77 -5.00
CA SER A 79 22.14 5.01 -6.28
C SER A 79 22.98 5.83 -7.26
N ASP A 80 23.82 6.72 -6.75
CA ASP A 80 24.75 7.49 -7.59
C ASP A 80 25.89 6.63 -8.13
N LYS A 81 26.27 5.55 -7.44
CA LYS A 81 27.31 4.60 -7.88
C LYS A 81 26.79 3.52 -8.84
N ILE A 82 25.64 2.93 -8.56
CA ILE A 82 25.11 1.75 -9.30
C ILE A 82 24.15 2.19 -10.41
N GLY A 83 23.58 3.40 -10.28
CA GLY A 83 22.58 3.96 -11.17
C GLY A 83 21.17 3.88 -10.60
N ARG A 84 20.48 5.01 -10.61
CA ARG A 84 19.16 5.23 -10.00
C ARG A 84 18.09 4.24 -10.48
N LYS A 85 18.07 3.93 -11.78
CA LYS A 85 17.08 2.99 -12.35
C LYS A 85 17.17 1.60 -11.70
N LYS A 86 18.35 1.08 -11.50
CA LYS A 86 18.55 -0.27 -10.93
C LYS A 86 18.05 -0.30 -9.48
N ILE A 87 18.39 0.71 -8.69
CA ILE A 87 17.96 0.80 -7.28
C ILE A 87 16.43 0.87 -7.18
N ILE A 88 15.77 1.73 -7.96
CA ILE A 88 14.30 1.87 -7.96
C ILE A 88 13.63 0.54 -8.36
N MET A 89 14.09 -0.10 -9.43
CA MET A 89 13.53 -1.39 -9.87
C MET A 89 13.71 -2.48 -8.82
N THR A 90 14.88 -2.58 -8.21
CA THR A 90 15.14 -3.54 -7.13
C THR A 90 14.26 -3.28 -5.91
N ALA A 91 14.09 -2.01 -5.53
CA ALA A 91 13.21 -1.63 -4.42
C ALA A 91 11.75 -2.00 -4.68
N CYS A 92 11.24 -1.78 -5.91
CA CYS A 92 9.88 -2.18 -6.28
C CYS A 92 9.69 -3.70 -6.23
N VAL A 93 10.65 -4.47 -6.74
CA VAL A 93 10.60 -5.94 -6.68
C VAL A 93 10.65 -6.43 -5.23
N MET A 94 11.57 -5.90 -4.42
CA MET A 94 11.65 -6.24 -3.00
C MET A 94 10.36 -5.90 -2.26
N ALA A 95 9.79 -4.72 -2.49
CA ALA A 95 8.53 -4.33 -1.87
C ALA A 95 7.39 -5.30 -2.26
N ALA A 96 7.26 -5.65 -3.53
CA ALA A 96 6.25 -6.59 -3.99
C ALA A 96 6.37 -7.97 -3.32
N LEU A 97 7.58 -8.44 -3.05
CA LEU A 97 7.83 -9.73 -2.41
C LEU A 97 7.67 -9.68 -0.88
N THR A 98 8.00 -8.54 -0.26
CA THR A 98 8.11 -8.47 1.21
C THR A 98 6.89 -7.85 1.89
N LEU A 99 6.08 -7.04 1.21
CA LEU A 99 4.93 -6.36 1.84
C LEU A 99 3.97 -7.36 2.50
N PHE A 100 3.57 -8.42 1.82
CA PHE A 100 2.64 -9.42 2.38
C PHE A 100 3.18 -10.11 3.64
N PRO A 101 4.41 -10.69 3.65
CA PRO A 101 4.94 -11.30 4.85
C PRO A 101 5.20 -10.29 5.97
N LEU A 102 5.57 -9.03 5.64
CA LEU A 102 5.75 -7.98 6.64
C LEU A 102 4.44 -7.59 7.32
N PHE A 103 3.33 -7.45 6.59
CA PHE A 103 2.03 -7.18 7.19
C PHE A 103 1.55 -8.35 8.06
N LYS A 104 1.80 -9.59 7.66
CA LYS A 104 1.54 -10.75 8.55
C LYS A 104 2.35 -10.67 9.84
N ALA A 105 3.66 -10.42 9.73
CA ALA A 105 4.52 -10.28 10.91
C ALA A 105 4.08 -9.11 11.80
N LEU A 106 3.70 -7.98 11.21
CA LEU A 106 3.18 -6.81 11.91
C LEU A 106 1.92 -7.16 12.71
N THR A 107 0.97 -7.89 12.11
CA THR A 107 -0.25 -8.34 12.79
C THR A 107 0.06 -9.19 14.01
N TYR A 108 0.99 -10.14 13.88
CA TYR A 108 1.41 -10.99 15.00
C TYR A 108 2.10 -10.21 16.11
N ALA A 109 2.91 -9.20 15.77
CA ALA A 109 3.62 -8.38 16.74
C ALA A 109 2.71 -7.36 17.43
N ALA A 110 1.76 -6.78 16.71
CA ALA A 110 0.87 -5.75 17.21
C ALA A 110 -0.30 -6.31 18.03
N ASN A 111 -0.93 -7.38 17.56
CA ASN A 111 -2.07 -8.02 18.23
C ASN A 111 -2.05 -9.55 17.99
N PRO A 112 -1.35 -10.32 18.85
CA PRO A 112 -1.25 -11.77 18.69
C PRO A 112 -2.59 -12.49 18.85
N ASP A 113 -3.51 -11.97 19.65
CA ASP A 113 -4.84 -12.55 19.86
C ASP A 113 -5.70 -12.42 18.58
N TYR A 114 -5.68 -11.25 17.96
CA TYR A 114 -6.32 -11.03 16.67
C TYR A 114 -5.73 -11.92 15.58
N ALA A 115 -4.41 -12.04 15.52
CA ALA A 115 -3.74 -12.91 14.56
C ALA A 115 -4.11 -14.39 14.73
N GLN A 116 -4.29 -14.85 15.97
CA GLN A 116 -4.75 -16.21 16.27
C GLN A 116 -6.24 -16.41 15.95
N ALA A 117 -7.08 -15.41 16.22
CA ALA A 117 -8.50 -15.46 15.95
C ALA A 117 -8.78 -15.64 14.45
N ILE A 118 -8.11 -14.85 13.58
CA ILE A 118 -8.23 -14.99 12.12
C ILE A 118 -7.86 -16.41 11.65
N ARG A 119 -6.87 -17.04 12.28
CA ARG A 119 -6.44 -18.39 11.88
C ARG A 119 -7.37 -19.50 12.38
N LYS A 120 -7.95 -19.33 13.57
CA LYS A 120 -8.78 -20.37 14.20
C LYS A 120 -10.23 -20.32 13.74
N THR A 121 -10.72 -19.12 13.44
CA THR A 121 -12.10 -18.87 13.05
C THR A 121 -12.16 -18.03 11.76
N PRO A 122 -11.81 -18.63 10.59
CA PRO A 122 -11.95 -17.90 9.34
C PRO A 122 -13.42 -17.56 9.09
N VAL A 123 -13.69 -16.29 8.88
CA VAL A 123 -15.03 -15.82 8.51
C VAL A 123 -15.21 -16.05 7.01
N THR A 124 -16.23 -16.80 6.63
CA THR A 124 -16.50 -17.11 5.23
C THR A 124 -17.84 -16.52 4.84
N VAL A 125 -17.86 -15.70 3.80
CA VAL A 125 -19.10 -15.21 3.19
C VAL A 125 -19.50 -16.20 2.10
N VAL A 126 -20.57 -16.96 2.38
CA VAL A 126 -21.16 -17.90 1.42
C VAL A 126 -22.24 -17.19 0.65
N ALA A 127 -22.03 -16.96 -0.63
CA ALA A 127 -23.00 -16.27 -1.49
C ALA A 127 -22.84 -16.70 -2.94
N ASN A 128 -23.89 -16.51 -3.73
CA ASN A 128 -23.81 -16.68 -5.17
C ASN A 128 -22.96 -15.54 -5.76
N PRO A 129 -21.91 -15.81 -6.55
CA PRO A 129 -21.06 -14.78 -7.14
C PRO A 129 -21.80 -13.74 -7.97
N ASP A 130 -22.91 -14.14 -8.60
CA ASP A 130 -23.72 -13.28 -9.46
C ASP A 130 -24.54 -12.25 -8.66
N GLU A 131 -24.71 -12.46 -7.35
CA GLU A 131 -25.41 -11.56 -6.42
C GLU A 131 -24.45 -10.60 -5.68
N CYS A 132 -23.13 -10.76 -5.87
CA CYS A 132 -22.14 -9.96 -5.21
C CYS A 132 -21.52 -8.95 -6.18
N SER A 133 -21.62 -7.66 -5.89
CA SER A 133 -20.93 -6.65 -6.65
C SER A 133 -19.43 -6.62 -6.34
N PHE A 134 -18.62 -6.10 -7.29
CA PHE A 134 -17.21 -5.88 -7.07
C PHE A 134 -17.00 -4.68 -6.16
N GLN A 135 -16.66 -4.93 -4.91
CA GLN A 135 -16.49 -3.88 -3.87
C GLN A 135 -15.16 -3.13 -3.99
N PHE A 136 -14.97 -2.45 -5.12
CA PHE A 136 -13.83 -1.58 -5.32
C PHE A 136 -14.30 -0.12 -5.37
N ASP A 137 -14.11 0.60 -4.29
CA ASP A 137 -14.44 2.02 -4.21
C ASP A 137 -13.29 2.83 -3.60
N PRO A 138 -12.33 3.26 -4.43
CA PRO A 138 -11.18 4.03 -3.97
C PRO A 138 -11.54 5.45 -3.51
N ILE A 139 -12.75 5.92 -3.81
CA ILE A 139 -13.21 7.28 -3.49
C ILE A 139 -14.19 7.28 -2.29
N GLY A 140 -14.73 6.13 -1.91
CA GLY A 140 -15.67 5.99 -0.80
C GLY A 140 -17.05 6.58 -1.08
N LYS A 141 -17.50 6.62 -2.34
CA LYS A 141 -18.81 7.16 -2.74
C LYS A 141 -19.91 6.11 -2.89
N ASN A 142 -19.51 4.85 -3.11
CA ASN A 142 -20.50 3.78 -3.34
C ASN A 142 -20.97 3.19 -2.01
N THR A 143 -22.27 3.13 -1.82
CA THR A 143 -22.88 2.36 -0.74
C THR A 143 -23.16 0.96 -1.30
N PHE A 144 -22.44 -0.05 -0.81
CA PHE A 144 -22.67 -1.44 -1.18
C PHE A 144 -23.78 -2.01 -0.29
N ASP A 145 -25.04 -1.67 -0.59
CA ASP A 145 -26.23 -1.99 0.20
C ASP A 145 -27.38 -2.59 -0.63
N GLU A 146 -27.14 -2.90 -1.90
CA GLU A 146 -28.19 -3.42 -2.80
C GLU A 146 -28.48 -4.90 -2.57
N THR A 147 -27.48 -5.72 -2.26
CA THR A 147 -27.66 -7.16 -2.06
C THR A 147 -27.25 -7.60 -0.66
N SER A 148 -27.78 -8.73 -0.19
CA SER A 148 -27.40 -9.31 1.11
C SER A 148 -25.92 -9.64 1.19
N CYS A 149 -25.32 -10.05 0.06
CA CYS A 149 -23.87 -10.28 -0.07
C CYS A 149 -23.07 -8.99 0.12
N ASP A 150 -23.49 -7.90 -0.52
CA ASP A 150 -22.80 -6.61 -0.45
C ASP A 150 -22.88 -6.02 0.96
N ILE A 151 -24.05 -6.09 1.60
CA ILE A 151 -24.25 -5.64 2.97
C ILE A 151 -23.35 -6.41 3.94
N ALA A 152 -23.29 -7.73 3.82
CA ALA A 152 -22.44 -8.56 4.68
C ALA A 152 -20.96 -8.24 4.50
N LYS A 153 -20.48 -8.11 3.27
CA LYS A 153 -19.08 -7.76 2.96
C LYS A 153 -18.74 -6.35 3.42
N ALA A 154 -19.62 -5.39 3.17
CA ALA A 154 -19.41 -4.00 3.62
C ALA A 154 -19.37 -3.89 5.14
N TYR A 155 -20.22 -4.65 5.85
CA TYR A 155 -20.20 -4.71 7.31
C TYR A 155 -18.88 -5.30 7.84
N LEU A 156 -18.43 -6.42 7.29
CA LEU A 156 -17.17 -7.06 7.69
C LEU A 156 -15.97 -6.15 7.42
N ALA A 157 -15.93 -5.53 6.24
CA ALA A 157 -14.86 -4.59 5.88
C ALA A 157 -14.82 -3.36 6.79
N ARG A 158 -16.00 -2.77 7.14
CA ARG A 158 -16.07 -1.63 8.06
C ARG A 158 -15.60 -1.96 9.49
N ASN A 159 -15.77 -3.20 9.91
CA ASN A 159 -15.33 -3.66 11.23
C ASN A 159 -13.90 -4.27 11.20
N GLY A 160 -13.18 -4.17 10.09
CA GLY A 160 -11.82 -4.71 9.95
C GLY A 160 -11.74 -6.24 10.01
N ILE A 161 -12.85 -6.95 9.78
CA ILE A 161 -12.91 -8.40 9.83
C ILE A 161 -12.52 -8.97 8.46
N ASN A 162 -11.43 -9.73 8.42
CA ASN A 162 -11.04 -10.44 7.21
C ASN A 162 -11.99 -11.60 6.92
N TYR A 163 -12.40 -11.73 5.68
CA TYR A 163 -13.30 -12.80 5.24
C TYR A 163 -12.82 -13.45 3.94
N GLU A 164 -13.20 -14.69 3.76
CA GLU A 164 -13.01 -15.44 2.51
C GLU A 164 -14.36 -15.58 1.80
N ASN A 165 -14.33 -15.58 0.46
CA ASN A 165 -15.53 -15.81 -0.33
C ASN A 165 -15.64 -17.29 -0.66
N ALA A 166 -16.77 -17.92 -0.34
CA ALA A 166 -17.11 -19.24 -0.79
C ALA A 166 -18.38 -19.19 -1.68
N ARG A 167 -18.44 -20.07 -2.66
CA ARG A 167 -19.64 -20.24 -3.48
C ARG A 167 -20.68 -21.01 -2.69
N ALA A 168 -21.93 -20.53 -2.76
CA ALA A 168 -23.08 -21.26 -2.27
C ALA A 168 -23.35 -22.50 -3.13
#